data_38b002f385c5e65da37ef04d672bd2ae
#
_entry.id   38b002f385c5e65da37ef04d672bd2ae
#
_cell.length_a   1.000
_cell.length_b   1.000
_cell.length_c   1.000
_cell.angle_alpha   90.00
_cell.angle_beta   90.00
_cell.angle_gamma   90.00
#
_symmetry.space_group_name_H-M   'P 1'
#
loop_
_entity.id
_entity.type
_entity.pdbx_description
1 polymer ?
#
loop_
_entity_poly.entity_id
_entity_poly.type
_entity_poly.pdbx_seq_one_letter_code
_entity_poly.pdbx_strand_id
1 'polypeptide(L)'
;MNDRTPILVTGSHRSGTTWVGRMLAADVDTAYISEPLNVLHRPGVYRAPVKHWYTYITEENENEYLPAFRETLNFQYHVWRELMSLRSPKDFLRMGRDFHIFFNGSMQGQRALIKDPFALFSATWFAERLNCKVVITVRHPAGFASSLKRLGWNYDFRNLLDQPLLMRDHLESDRAAMESMPQDDIIGQGALLWKFIYRFVHSTGKLFPHFNIVRHEDLSLDPIGGYQSLYQSLGLGFTEQVKETILTSSSSENPAKLAKNKTHSVKLDSRANLDNWKKFLSPEEIHRIRTLTEGTSDLFYSEEEWK
;
A
#
# COMPACT_ATOMS: atom_id res chain seq x y z
N MET A 1 22.64 -2.11 19.39
CA MET A 1 22.56 -2.32 17.91
C MET A 1 21.20 -1.87 17.47
N ASN A 2 21.11 -0.92 16.53
CA ASN A 2 19.81 -0.53 15.98
C ASN A 2 19.20 -1.74 15.24
N ASP A 3 17.94 -2.04 15.53
CA ASP A 3 17.18 -3.07 14.82
C ASP A 3 17.04 -2.67 13.35
N ARG A 4 17.64 -3.45 12.43
CA ARG A 4 17.62 -3.20 10.98
C ARG A 4 16.62 -4.09 10.24
N THR A 5 15.74 -4.75 10.98
CA THR A 5 14.68 -5.57 10.38
C THR A 5 13.89 -4.74 9.39
N PRO A 6 13.78 -5.17 8.10
CA PRO A 6 13.08 -4.39 7.08
C PRO A 6 11.61 -4.20 7.43
N ILE A 7 11.01 -3.15 6.87
CA ILE A 7 9.57 -2.87 7.05
C ILE A 7 8.88 -2.95 5.69
N LEU A 8 7.75 -3.65 5.62
CA LEU A 8 6.81 -3.59 4.51
C LEU A 8 5.58 -2.78 4.93
N VAL A 9 5.27 -1.72 4.20
CA VAL A 9 4.00 -0.99 4.29
C VAL A 9 3.17 -1.33 3.07
N THR A 10 2.06 -2.05 3.28
CA THR A 10 1.17 -2.52 2.22
C THR A 10 -0.30 -2.27 2.54
N GLY A 11 -1.21 -2.69 1.67
CA GLY A 11 -2.65 -2.46 1.77
C GLY A 11 -3.25 -2.34 0.37
N SER A 12 -4.54 -2.02 0.22
CA SER A 12 -5.01 -1.69 -1.11
C SER A 12 -4.33 -0.41 -1.63
N HIS A 13 -4.10 -0.31 -2.94
CA HIS A 13 -3.76 0.99 -3.51
C HIS A 13 -4.85 2.00 -3.10
N ARG A 14 -4.52 3.27 -2.88
CA ARG A 14 -5.45 4.30 -2.36
C ARG A 14 -5.90 4.14 -0.89
N SER A 15 -5.39 3.20 -0.12
CA SER A 15 -5.67 3.07 1.32
C SER A 15 -4.81 3.95 2.24
N GLY A 16 -3.93 4.78 1.68
CA GLY A 16 -3.06 5.65 2.48
C GLY A 16 -1.65 5.10 2.70
N THR A 17 -1.26 3.98 2.06
CA THR A 17 0.08 3.39 2.17
C THR A 17 1.22 4.39 1.96
N THR A 18 1.06 5.35 1.02
CA THR A 18 2.07 6.39 0.76
C THR A 18 2.24 7.33 1.95
N TRP A 19 1.14 7.74 2.59
CA TRP A 19 1.19 8.59 3.78
C TRP A 19 1.84 7.84 4.94
N VAL A 20 1.36 6.64 5.23
CA VAL A 20 1.92 5.80 6.31
C VAL A 20 3.40 5.52 6.07
N GLY A 21 3.78 5.08 4.86
CA GLY A 21 5.19 4.82 4.55
C GLY A 21 6.08 6.05 4.67
N ARG A 22 5.59 7.24 4.28
CA ARG A 22 6.35 8.49 4.43
C ARG A 22 6.48 8.94 5.88
N MET A 23 5.44 8.76 6.68
CA MET A 23 5.50 9.09 8.11
C MET A 23 6.44 8.15 8.86
N LEU A 24 6.43 6.86 8.56
CA LEU A 24 7.39 5.91 9.15
C LEU A 24 8.84 6.16 8.69
N ALA A 25 9.03 6.61 7.45
CA ALA A 25 10.34 7.00 6.93
C ALA A 25 10.77 8.43 7.31
N ALA A 26 10.06 9.10 8.21
CA ALA A 26 10.52 10.33 8.86
C ALA A 26 11.62 10.04 9.91
N ASP A 27 11.73 8.79 10.36
CA ASP A 27 12.88 8.29 11.11
C ASP A 27 14.14 8.32 10.22
N VAL A 28 15.19 8.99 10.71
CA VAL A 28 16.43 9.23 9.94
C VAL A 28 17.19 7.95 9.58
N ASP A 29 16.99 6.88 10.36
CA ASP A 29 17.61 5.58 10.15
C ASP A 29 16.83 4.70 9.15
N THR A 30 15.79 5.25 8.50
CA THR A 30 14.88 4.50 7.61
C THR A 30 14.89 5.03 6.18
N ALA A 31 15.25 4.18 5.21
CA ALA A 31 15.25 4.50 3.79
C ALA A 31 13.96 4.03 3.10
N TYR A 32 13.23 4.95 2.45
CA TYR A 32 11.95 4.72 1.80
C TYR A 32 12.10 4.23 0.36
N ILE A 33 11.76 2.98 0.11
CA ILE A 33 11.74 2.34 -1.22
C ILE A 33 10.30 2.26 -1.71
N SER A 34 10.04 2.78 -2.93
CA SER A 34 8.68 2.89 -3.46
C SER A 34 8.37 1.82 -4.49
N GLU A 35 7.40 0.98 -4.18
CA GLU A 35 6.63 0.12 -5.10
C GLU A 35 7.47 -0.80 -6.03
N PRO A 36 8.30 -1.70 -5.51
CA PRO A 36 9.00 -2.69 -6.33
C PRO A 36 8.07 -3.57 -7.18
N LEU A 37 6.89 -3.94 -6.66
CA LEU A 37 5.89 -4.77 -7.37
C LEU A 37 4.87 -3.95 -8.18
N ASN A 38 5.16 -2.70 -8.48
CA ASN A 38 4.37 -1.94 -9.43
C ASN A 38 4.67 -2.42 -10.85
N VAL A 39 3.66 -2.78 -11.66
CA VAL A 39 3.88 -3.24 -13.05
C VAL A 39 4.60 -2.22 -13.93
N LEU A 40 4.58 -0.94 -13.53
CA LEU A 40 5.37 0.14 -14.12
C LEU A 40 6.66 0.37 -13.32
N HIS A 41 7.16 -0.67 -12.64
CA HIS A 41 8.34 -0.60 -11.80
C HIS A 41 9.58 -0.17 -12.57
N ARG A 42 10.57 0.29 -11.81
CA ARG A 42 11.86 0.70 -12.36
C ARG A 42 12.90 -0.39 -12.13
N PRO A 43 13.54 -0.88 -13.19
CA PRO A 43 14.44 -2.02 -13.11
C PRO A 43 15.73 -1.73 -12.34
N GLY A 44 16.03 -0.45 -12.05
CA GLY A 44 17.11 -0.05 -11.16
C GLY A 44 16.80 -0.32 -9.69
N VAL A 45 15.54 -0.18 -9.28
CA VAL A 45 15.07 -0.44 -7.92
C VAL A 45 14.84 -1.93 -7.67
N TYR A 46 14.23 -2.60 -8.65
CA TYR A 46 13.87 -4.01 -8.57
C TYR A 46 14.04 -4.68 -9.93
N ARG A 47 14.86 -5.73 -10.01
CA ARG A 47 15.27 -6.29 -11.30
C ARG A 47 14.41 -7.43 -11.84
N ALA A 48 13.59 -8.07 -11.00
CA ALA A 48 12.73 -9.15 -11.46
C ALA A 48 11.51 -8.61 -12.22
N PRO A 49 10.99 -9.35 -13.21
CA PRO A 49 9.80 -8.91 -13.95
C PRO A 49 8.56 -8.91 -13.06
N VAL A 50 7.73 -7.87 -13.19
CA VAL A 50 6.44 -7.76 -12.52
C VAL A 50 5.35 -7.77 -13.59
N LYS A 51 4.50 -8.80 -13.57
CA LYS A 51 3.48 -9.04 -14.61
C LYS A 51 2.08 -8.59 -14.19
N HIS A 52 1.77 -8.69 -12.89
CA HIS A 52 0.43 -8.47 -12.37
C HIS A 52 0.41 -7.42 -11.27
N TRP A 53 -0.61 -6.59 -11.25
CA TRP A 53 -0.97 -5.84 -10.05
C TRP A 53 -1.35 -6.83 -8.94
N TYR A 54 -0.84 -6.60 -7.71
CA TYR A 54 -1.01 -7.54 -6.61
C TYR A 54 -0.36 -8.90 -6.85
N THR A 55 0.92 -8.89 -7.22
CA THR A 55 1.72 -10.11 -7.39
C THR A 55 1.66 -10.97 -6.13
N TYR A 56 1.35 -12.25 -6.30
CA TYR A 56 1.33 -13.25 -5.24
C TYR A 56 2.60 -14.11 -5.28
N ILE A 57 3.37 -14.05 -4.22
CA ILE A 57 4.63 -14.78 -4.07
C ILE A 57 4.47 -15.79 -2.94
N THR A 58 4.87 -17.03 -3.21
CA THR A 58 4.92 -18.15 -2.28
C THR A 58 6.26 -18.85 -2.42
N GLU A 59 6.51 -19.88 -1.61
CA GLU A 59 7.70 -20.74 -1.76
C GLU A 59 7.77 -21.42 -3.14
N GLU A 60 6.62 -21.67 -3.79
CA GLU A 60 6.56 -22.36 -5.09
C GLU A 60 7.13 -21.51 -6.24
N ASN A 61 7.02 -20.16 -6.15
CA ASN A 61 7.48 -19.24 -7.20
C ASN A 61 8.56 -18.25 -6.75
N GLU A 62 9.01 -18.31 -5.49
CA GLU A 62 9.95 -17.34 -4.91
C GLU A 62 11.30 -17.23 -5.62
N ASN A 63 11.71 -18.26 -6.33
CA ASN A 63 12.98 -18.24 -7.07
C ASN A 63 13.08 -17.11 -8.09
N GLU A 64 11.94 -16.64 -8.61
CA GLU A 64 11.89 -15.52 -9.53
C GLU A 64 12.09 -14.16 -8.81
N TYR A 65 11.71 -14.05 -7.54
CA TYR A 65 11.56 -12.80 -6.81
C TYR A 65 12.58 -12.62 -5.68
N LEU A 66 12.88 -13.68 -4.92
CA LEU A 66 13.68 -13.62 -3.72
C LEU A 66 15.07 -13.00 -3.92
N PRO A 67 15.84 -13.36 -4.98
CA PRO A 67 17.16 -12.75 -5.19
C PRO A 67 17.05 -11.24 -5.41
N ALA A 68 16.05 -10.79 -6.19
CA ALA A 68 15.85 -9.38 -6.48
C ALA A 68 15.43 -8.58 -5.23
N PHE A 69 14.57 -9.15 -4.37
CA PHE A 69 14.22 -8.48 -3.11
C PHE A 69 15.38 -8.41 -2.12
N ARG A 70 16.22 -9.44 -2.04
CA ARG A 70 17.44 -9.39 -1.25
C ARG A 70 18.39 -8.28 -1.71
N GLU A 71 18.54 -8.10 -3.02
CA GLU A 71 19.32 -7.00 -3.59
C GLU A 71 18.70 -5.63 -3.23
N THR A 72 17.38 -5.48 -3.41
CA THR A 72 16.66 -4.24 -3.07
C THR A 72 16.78 -3.89 -1.58
N LEU A 73 16.61 -4.87 -0.68
CA LEU A 73 16.74 -4.67 0.76
C LEU A 73 18.18 -4.37 1.21
N ASN A 74 19.18 -4.84 0.45
CA ASN A 74 20.59 -4.52 0.66
C ASN A 74 21.03 -3.26 -0.12
N PHE A 75 20.10 -2.47 -0.62
CA PHE A 75 20.35 -1.22 -1.36
C PHE A 75 21.23 -1.38 -2.59
N GLN A 76 21.12 -2.49 -3.31
CA GLN A 76 21.83 -2.69 -4.58
C GLN A 76 21.03 -2.07 -5.72
N TYR A 77 21.46 -0.91 -6.20
CA TYR A 77 20.80 -0.19 -7.30
C TYR A 77 21.38 -0.57 -8.64
N HIS A 78 20.53 -0.99 -9.59
CA HIS A 78 20.96 -1.44 -10.92
C HIS A 78 20.97 -0.29 -11.93
N VAL A 79 21.97 0.58 -11.82
CA VAL A 79 22.10 1.82 -12.64
C VAL A 79 21.95 1.56 -14.14
N TRP A 80 22.64 0.55 -14.68
CA TRP A 80 22.60 0.26 -16.12
C TRP A 80 21.23 -0.21 -16.60
N ARG A 81 20.51 -1.00 -15.78
CA ARG A 81 19.15 -1.43 -16.11
C ARG A 81 18.19 -0.26 -16.15
N GLU A 82 18.28 0.63 -15.17
CA GLU A 82 17.46 1.83 -15.11
C GLU A 82 17.76 2.74 -16.30
N LEU A 83 19.03 2.99 -16.60
CA LEU A 83 19.45 3.85 -17.70
C LEU A 83 18.87 3.37 -19.05
N MET A 84 18.88 2.05 -19.30
CA MET A 84 18.30 1.47 -20.52
C MET A 84 16.76 1.54 -20.56
N SER A 85 16.10 1.79 -19.46
CA SER A 85 14.64 1.89 -19.38
C SER A 85 14.10 3.32 -19.48
N LEU A 86 14.97 4.33 -19.46
CA LEU A 86 14.56 5.73 -19.46
C LEU A 86 13.84 6.10 -20.78
N ARG A 87 12.69 6.76 -20.65
CA ARG A 87 11.87 7.22 -21.78
C ARG A 87 11.59 8.72 -21.74
N SER A 88 11.88 9.38 -20.63
CA SER A 88 11.57 10.79 -20.45
C SER A 88 12.54 11.49 -19.49
N PRO A 89 12.68 12.83 -19.56
CA PRO A 89 13.45 13.59 -18.58
C PRO A 89 12.99 13.38 -17.12
N LYS A 90 11.69 13.09 -16.93
CA LYS A 90 11.14 12.78 -15.60
C LYS A 90 11.69 11.46 -15.03
N ASP A 91 11.93 10.49 -15.89
CA ASP A 91 12.52 9.20 -15.48
C ASP A 91 13.97 9.39 -15.02
N PHE A 92 14.71 10.28 -15.67
CA PHE A 92 16.07 10.63 -15.24
C PHE A 92 16.09 11.26 -13.84
N LEU A 93 15.15 12.17 -13.54
CA LEU A 93 15.02 12.76 -12.20
C LEU A 93 14.65 11.71 -11.15
N ARG A 94 13.77 10.76 -11.53
CA ARG A 94 13.41 9.62 -10.66
C ARG A 94 14.62 8.73 -10.40
N MET A 95 15.36 8.38 -11.45
CA MET A 95 16.60 7.60 -11.33
C MET A 95 17.59 8.25 -10.36
N GLY A 96 17.83 9.56 -10.48
CA GLY A 96 18.71 10.29 -9.56
C GLY A 96 18.25 10.22 -8.09
N ARG A 97 16.95 10.41 -7.87
CA ARG A 97 16.35 10.28 -6.53
C ARG A 97 16.51 8.87 -5.96
N ASP A 98 16.22 7.84 -6.75
CA ASP A 98 16.27 6.46 -6.28
C ASP A 98 17.70 6.00 -6.06
N PHE A 99 18.62 6.39 -6.95
CA PHE A 99 20.05 6.19 -6.75
C PHE A 99 20.52 6.80 -5.42
N HIS A 100 20.12 8.04 -5.14
CA HIS A 100 20.45 8.72 -3.89
C HIS A 100 19.92 7.96 -2.65
N ILE A 101 18.68 7.47 -2.69
CA ILE A 101 18.08 6.68 -1.60
C ILE A 101 18.90 5.39 -1.37
N PHE A 102 19.21 4.67 -2.43
CA PHE A 102 19.95 3.41 -2.34
C PHE A 102 21.41 3.64 -1.89
N PHE A 103 22.06 4.66 -2.43
CA PHE A 103 23.42 5.00 -2.03
C PHE A 103 23.50 5.39 -0.55
N ASN A 104 22.63 6.29 -0.08
CA ASN A 104 22.59 6.69 1.33
C ASN A 104 22.19 5.53 2.23
N GLY A 105 21.18 4.74 1.84
CA GLY A 105 20.75 3.56 2.58
C GLY A 105 21.88 2.58 2.83
N SER A 106 22.67 2.31 1.79
CA SER A 106 23.86 1.45 1.87
C SER A 106 24.97 2.08 2.76
N MET A 107 25.33 3.34 2.49
CA MET A 107 26.45 4.01 3.18
C MET A 107 26.19 4.23 4.67
N GLN A 108 24.96 4.60 5.03
CA GLN A 108 24.56 4.87 6.41
C GLN A 108 24.04 3.62 7.12
N GLY A 109 23.91 2.51 6.41
CA GLY A 109 23.35 1.27 6.93
C GLY A 109 21.91 1.46 7.45
N GLN A 110 21.09 2.23 6.73
CA GLN A 110 19.71 2.47 7.11
C GLN A 110 18.86 1.19 7.04
N ARG A 111 17.75 1.18 7.72
CA ARG A 111 16.70 0.16 7.61
C ARG A 111 15.93 0.38 6.31
N ALA A 112 15.72 -0.67 5.53
CA ALA A 112 14.86 -0.60 4.34
C ALA A 112 13.38 -0.58 4.73
N LEU A 113 12.63 0.39 4.23
CA LEU A 113 11.17 0.44 4.29
C LEU A 113 10.63 0.37 2.87
N ILE A 114 10.06 -0.77 2.50
CA ILE A 114 9.34 -0.94 1.25
C ILE A 114 7.91 -0.48 1.44
N LYS A 115 7.48 0.56 0.69
CA LYS A 115 6.07 0.89 0.57
C LYS A 115 5.57 0.35 -0.75
N ASP A 116 4.74 -0.70 -0.67
CA ASP A 116 4.20 -1.34 -1.87
C ASP A 116 2.78 -1.88 -1.63
N PRO A 117 1.74 -1.18 -2.14
CA PRO A 117 0.37 -1.67 -2.01
C PRO A 117 0.16 -3.00 -2.77
N PHE A 118 0.94 -3.26 -3.80
CA PHE A 118 0.82 -4.44 -4.65
C PHE A 118 1.48 -5.69 -4.07
N ALA A 119 2.19 -5.55 -2.95
CA ALA A 119 2.77 -6.65 -2.18
C ALA A 119 1.77 -7.31 -1.21
N LEU A 120 0.51 -6.87 -1.19
CA LEU A 120 -0.42 -7.26 -0.13
C LEU A 120 -0.64 -8.76 -0.04
N PHE A 121 -0.96 -9.44 -1.13
CA PHE A 121 -1.14 -10.89 -1.12
C PHE A 121 0.14 -11.67 -0.82
N SER A 122 1.30 -11.03 -0.93
CA SER A 122 2.62 -11.59 -0.58
C SER A 122 3.08 -11.20 0.84
N ALA A 123 2.26 -10.54 1.65
CA ALA A 123 2.66 -9.99 2.95
C ALA A 123 3.25 -11.06 3.90
N THR A 124 2.69 -12.26 3.90
CA THR A 124 3.19 -13.41 4.69
C THR A 124 4.57 -13.85 4.22
N TRP A 125 4.77 -13.96 2.92
CA TRP A 125 6.06 -14.30 2.34
C TRP A 125 7.13 -13.25 2.69
N PHE A 126 6.81 -11.96 2.66
CA PHE A 126 7.74 -10.90 3.11
C PHE A 126 8.12 -11.06 4.59
N ALA A 127 7.16 -11.42 5.43
CA ALA A 127 7.43 -11.64 6.85
C ALA A 127 8.31 -12.87 7.07
N GLU A 128 8.01 -13.99 6.43
CA GLU A 128 8.67 -15.27 6.67
C GLU A 128 10.03 -15.40 5.96
N ARG A 129 10.11 -14.98 4.69
CA ARG A 129 11.32 -15.18 3.87
C ARG A 129 12.30 -14.02 3.92
N LEU A 130 11.82 -12.82 4.19
CA LEU A 130 12.63 -11.60 4.26
C LEU A 130 12.67 -10.99 5.66
N ASN A 131 12.02 -11.64 6.64
CA ASN A 131 11.93 -11.18 8.04
C ASN A 131 11.40 -9.72 8.14
N CYS A 132 10.47 -9.31 7.27
CA CYS A 132 9.92 -7.96 7.30
C CYS A 132 8.92 -7.79 8.45
N LYS A 133 8.99 -6.66 9.16
CA LYS A 133 7.87 -6.18 9.97
C LYS A 133 6.80 -5.62 9.02
N VAL A 134 5.56 -6.07 9.17
CA VAL A 134 4.49 -5.75 8.20
C VAL A 134 3.50 -4.77 8.81
N VAL A 135 3.20 -3.71 8.05
CA VAL A 135 2.12 -2.75 8.31
C VAL A 135 1.13 -2.82 7.15
N ILE A 136 -0.12 -3.12 7.46
CA ILE A 136 -1.21 -3.20 6.49
C ILE A 136 -2.19 -2.06 6.74
N THR A 137 -2.39 -1.21 5.74
CA THR A 137 -3.36 -0.13 5.81
C THR A 137 -4.73 -0.58 5.31
N VAL A 138 -5.77 -0.30 6.09
CA VAL A 138 -7.17 -0.49 5.73
C VAL A 138 -7.79 0.88 5.50
N ARG A 139 -8.69 1.02 4.55
CA ARG A 139 -9.48 2.22 4.31
C ARG A 139 -10.93 1.85 4.07
N HIS A 140 -11.86 2.70 4.51
CA HIS A 140 -13.29 2.50 4.32
C HIS A 140 -13.64 2.16 2.86
N PRO A 141 -14.46 1.13 2.56
CA PRO A 141 -14.71 0.67 1.20
C PRO A 141 -15.30 1.77 0.31
N ALA A 142 -16.21 2.60 0.84
CA ALA A 142 -16.73 3.76 0.10
C ALA A 142 -15.63 4.80 -0.19
N GLY A 143 -14.71 5.04 0.75
CA GLY A 143 -13.56 5.91 0.55
C GLY A 143 -12.59 5.39 -0.52
N PHE A 144 -12.41 4.08 -0.58
CA PHE A 144 -11.62 3.42 -1.62
C PHE A 144 -12.29 3.53 -3.00
N ALA A 145 -13.54 3.09 -3.14
CA ALA A 145 -14.29 3.13 -4.40
C ALA A 145 -14.47 4.56 -4.94
N SER A 146 -14.78 5.53 -4.06
CA SER A 146 -14.82 6.96 -4.41
C SER A 146 -13.51 7.47 -4.98
N SER A 147 -12.37 7.02 -4.42
CA SER A 147 -11.06 7.40 -4.95
C SER A 147 -10.79 6.84 -6.34
N LEU A 148 -11.22 5.62 -6.65
CA LEU A 148 -11.13 5.02 -7.99
C LEU A 148 -12.03 5.76 -8.98
N LYS A 149 -13.30 5.99 -8.62
CA LYS A 149 -14.26 6.76 -9.44
C LYS A 149 -13.71 8.13 -9.81
N ARG A 150 -13.18 8.88 -8.83
CA ARG A 150 -12.60 10.22 -9.06
C ARG A 150 -11.43 10.21 -10.04
N LEU A 151 -10.66 9.13 -10.08
CA LEU A 151 -9.50 8.98 -10.97
C LEU A 151 -9.86 8.32 -12.31
N GLY A 152 -11.08 7.80 -12.46
CA GLY A 152 -11.47 7.01 -13.62
C GLY A 152 -10.67 5.70 -13.73
N TRP A 153 -10.29 5.10 -12.60
CA TRP A 153 -9.44 3.91 -12.58
C TRP A 153 -10.27 2.64 -12.50
N ASN A 154 -10.30 1.91 -13.58
CA ASN A 154 -10.82 0.54 -13.64
C ASN A 154 -9.79 -0.42 -13.06
N TYR A 155 -10.27 -1.57 -12.59
CA TYR A 155 -9.41 -2.68 -12.21
C TYR A 155 -9.71 -3.91 -13.07
N ASP A 156 -8.72 -4.35 -13.82
CA ASP A 156 -8.82 -5.57 -14.62
C ASP A 156 -8.52 -6.79 -13.74
N PHE A 157 -9.56 -7.57 -13.44
CA PHE A 157 -9.45 -8.79 -12.61
C PHE A 157 -8.58 -9.88 -13.20
N ARG A 158 -8.19 -9.80 -14.49
CA ARG A 158 -7.17 -10.70 -15.04
C ARG A 158 -5.85 -10.62 -14.27
N ASN A 159 -5.55 -9.48 -13.64
CA ASN A 159 -4.41 -9.37 -12.75
C ASN A 159 -4.44 -10.33 -11.56
N LEU A 160 -5.61 -10.80 -11.14
CA LEU A 160 -5.78 -11.83 -10.11
C LEU A 160 -6.00 -13.20 -10.73
N LEU A 161 -6.91 -13.29 -11.71
CA LEU A 161 -7.32 -14.55 -12.38
C LEU A 161 -6.15 -15.27 -13.05
N ASP A 162 -5.19 -14.52 -13.62
CA ASP A 162 -4.01 -15.05 -14.31
C ASP A 162 -2.87 -15.48 -13.35
N GLN A 163 -3.14 -15.50 -12.04
CA GLN A 163 -2.21 -15.99 -11.02
C GLN A 163 -2.72 -17.31 -10.41
N PRO A 164 -2.36 -18.48 -10.95
CA PRO A 164 -2.91 -19.77 -10.53
C PRO A 164 -2.74 -20.06 -9.03
N LEU A 165 -1.61 -19.69 -8.44
CA LEU A 165 -1.35 -19.87 -7.01
C LEU A 165 -2.29 -19.01 -6.17
N LEU A 166 -2.47 -17.72 -6.52
CA LEU A 166 -3.38 -16.82 -5.82
C LEU A 166 -4.83 -17.32 -5.88
N MET A 167 -5.25 -17.76 -7.07
CA MET A 167 -6.58 -18.32 -7.26
C MET A 167 -6.77 -19.59 -6.42
N ARG A 168 -5.86 -20.56 -6.53
CA ARG A 168 -5.93 -21.82 -5.78
C ARG A 168 -6.01 -21.58 -4.26
N ASP A 169 -5.17 -20.68 -3.74
CA ASP A 169 -4.98 -20.55 -2.30
C ASP A 169 -6.03 -19.62 -1.65
N HIS A 170 -6.59 -18.65 -2.40
CA HIS A 170 -7.37 -17.58 -1.77
C HIS A 170 -8.64 -17.14 -2.52
N LEU A 171 -8.70 -17.25 -3.86
CA LEU A 171 -9.71 -16.53 -4.65
C LEU A 171 -10.54 -17.41 -5.58
N GLU A 172 -10.34 -18.73 -5.61
CA GLU A 172 -11.06 -19.61 -6.54
C GLU A 172 -12.59 -19.54 -6.38
N SER A 173 -13.07 -19.40 -5.14
CA SER A 173 -14.51 -19.25 -4.87
C SER A 173 -15.12 -17.97 -5.45
N ASP A 174 -14.30 -16.98 -5.79
CA ASP A 174 -14.73 -15.68 -6.30
C ASP A 174 -14.54 -15.53 -7.82
N ARG A 175 -14.05 -16.57 -8.49
CA ARG A 175 -13.78 -16.58 -9.94
C ARG A 175 -14.95 -16.05 -10.74
N ALA A 176 -16.13 -16.61 -10.55
CA ALA A 176 -17.34 -16.23 -11.28
C ALA A 176 -17.71 -14.74 -11.07
N ALA A 177 -17.51 -14.21 -9.87
CA ALA A 177 -17.77 -12.80 -9.59
C ALA A 177 -16.77 -11.87 -10.31
N MET A 178 -15.51 -12.28 -10.43
CA MET A 178 -14.49 -11.55 -11.18
C MET A 178 -14.73 -11.57 -12.68
N GLU A 179 -15.06 -12.76 -13.23
CA GLU A 179 -15.30 -12.97 -14.67
C GLU A 179 -16.57 -12.26 -15.16
N SER A 180 -17.60 -12.17 -14.32
CA SER A 180 -18.86 -11.49 -14.64
C SER A 180 -18.85 -9.97 -14.46
N MET A 181 -17.80 -9.41 -13.84
CA MET A 181 -17.74 -7.98 -13.54
C MET A 181 -17.48 -7.15 -14.80
N PRO A 182 -18.38 -6.20 -15.17
CA PRO A 182 -18.17 -5.35 -16.34
C PRO A 182 -16.89 -4.50 -16.22
N GLN A 183 -16.20 -4.32 -17.35
CA GLN A 183 -14.93 -3.59 -17.37
C GLN A 183 -15.07 -2.08 -17.12
N ASP A 184 -16.24 -1.52 -17.33
CA ASP A 184 -16.57 -0.10 -17.10
C ASP A 184 -17.21 0.18 -15.73
N ASP A 185 -17.49 -0.86 -14.94
CA ASP A 185 -18.09 -0.74 -13.60
C ASP A 185 -17.05 -0.48 -12.52
N ILE A 186 -16.52 0.73 -12.46
CA ILE A 186 -15.49 1.13 -11.49
C ILE A 186 -15.94 0.88 -10.04
N ILE A 187 -17.22 1.12 -9.72
CA ILE A 187 -17.76 0.97 -8.36
C ILE A 187 -17.81 -0.50 -7.96
N GLY A 188 -18.37 -1.36 -8.82
CA GLY A 188 -18.42 -2.80 -8.59
C GLY A 188 -17.03 -3.41 -8.48
N GLN A 189 -16.13 -3.07 -9.41
CA GLN A 189 -14.75 -3.51 -9.40
C GLN A 189 -14.04 -3.09 -8.10
N GLY A 190 -14.20 -1.82 -7.69
CA GLY A 190 -13.61 -1.32 -6.46
C GLY A 190 -14.13 -2.04 -5.23
N ALA A 191 -15.45 -2.25 -5.13
CA ALA A 191 -16.07 -2.94 -4.00
C ALA A 191 -15.60 -4.42 -3.90
N LEU A 192 -15.59 -5.15 -5.01
CA LEU A 192 -15.14 -6.55 -5.01
C LEU A 192 -13.65 -6.68 -4.72
N LEU A 193 -12.81 -5.85 -5.35
CA LEU A 193 -11.37 -5.84 -5.08
C LEU A 193 -11.10 -5.56 -3.60
N TRP A 194 -11.80 -4.59 -3.02
CA TRP A 194 -11.72 -4.28 -1.60
C TRP A 194 -12.09 -5.50 -0.75
N LYS A 195 -13.21 -6.16 -1.06
CA LYS A 195 -13.68 -7.36 -0.36
C LYS A 195 -12.63 -8.48 -0.37
N PHE A 196 -12.05 -8.79 -1.53
CA PHE A 196 -11.06 -9.85 -1.67
C PHE A 196 -9.79 -9.55 -0.87
N ILE A 197 -9.29 -8.33 -0.99
CA ILE A 197 -8.10 -7.84 -0.27
C ILE A 197 -8.32 -7.96 1.24
N TYR A 198 -9.40 -7.41 1.77
CA TYR A 198 -9.54 -7.30 3.23
C TYR A 198 -10.10 -8.57 3.88
N ARG A 199 -10.74 -9.45 3.13
CA ARG A 199 -10.98 -10.81 3.57
C ARG A 199 -9.66 -11.58 3.74
N PHE A 200 -8.74 -11.46 2.80
CA PHE A 200 -7.38 -12.00 2.92
C PHE A 200 -6.66 -11.39 4.13
N VAL A 201 -6.69 -10.08 4.31
CA VAL A 201 -6.07 -9.39 5.46
C VAL A 201 -6.61 -9.90 6.79
N HIS A 202 -7.93 -10.07 6.92
CA HIS A 202 -8.55 -10.58 8.14
C HIS A 202 -8.11 -12.02 8.45
N SER A 203 -8.14 -12.92 7.47
CA SER A 203 -7.70 -14.31 7.66
C SER A 203 -6.21 -14.40 7.99
N THR A 204 -5.39 -13.62 7.30
CA THR A 204 -3.93 -13.55 7.52
C THR A 204 -3.61 -12.94 8.89
N GLY A 205 -4.30 -11.88 9.32
CA GLY A 205 -4.10 -11.25 10.62
C GLY A 205 -4.35 -12.19 11.80
N LYS A 206 -5.21 -13.19 11.65
CA LYS A 206 -5.42 -14.23 12.67
C LYS A 206 -4.23 -15.17 12.79
N LEU A 207 -3.58 -15.48 11.68
CA LEU A 207 -2.39 -16.36 11.64
C LEU A 207 -1.10 -15.62 12.00
N PHE A 208 -1.04 -14.33 11.71
CA PHE A 208 0.12 -13.45 11.93
C PHE A 208 -0.27 -12.27 12.86
N PRO A 209 -0.48 -12.51 14.17
CA PRO A 209 -0.94 -11.49 15.10
C PRO A 209 0.07 -10.35 15.32
N HIS A 210 1.30 -10.50 14.86
CA HIS A 210 2.35 -9.47 14.89
C HIS A 210 2.28 -8.49 13.71
N PHE A 211 1.37 -8.69 12.75
CA PHE A 211 1.13 -7.69 11.71
C PHE A 211 0.42 -6.47 12.30
N ASN A 212 0.90 -5.29 11.94
CA ASN A 212 0.26 -4.04 12.31
C ASN A 212 -0.82 -3.70 11.29
N ILE A 213 -2.07 -4.07 11.58
CA ILE A 213 -3.22 -3.71 10.73
C ILE A 213 -3.78 -2.40 11.27
N VAL A 214 -3.74 -1.34 10.45
CA VAL A 214 -4.14 0.02 10.85
C VAL A 214 -5.17 0.60 9.90
N ARG A 215 -6.21 1.20 10.44
CA ARG A 215 -7.21 1.91 9.65
C ARG A 215 -6.71 3.31 9.33
N HIS A 216 -6.88 3.71 8.08
CA HIS A 216 -6.56 5.07 7.64
C HIS A 216 -7.32 6.13 8.45
N GLU A 217 -8.56 5.82 8.79
CA GLU A 217 -9.46 6.66 9.56
C GLU A 217 -8.93 6.91 10.97
N ASP A 218 -8.47 5.86 11.67
CA ASP A 218 -7.94 5.99 13.03
C ASP A 218 -6.67 6.85 13.05
N LEU A 219 -5.75 6.61 12.10
CA LEU A 219 -4.55 7.45 11.95
C LEU A 219 -4.88 8.90 11.57
N SER A 220 -6.00 9.13 10.89
CA SER A 220 -6.45 10.48 10.52
C SER A 220 -7.10 11.23 11.69
N LEU A 221 -7.77 10.52 12.58
CA LEU A 221 -8.42 11.08 13.77
C LEU A 221 -7.43 11.39 14.88
N ASP A 222 -6.47 10.49 15.11
CA ASP A 222 -5.38 10.66 16.08
C ASP A 222 -4.02 10.32 15.45
N PRO A 223 -3.45 11.23 14.64
CA PRO A 223 -2.17 10.97 13.98
C PRO A 223 -1.03 10.72 14.97
N ILE A 224 -0.95 11.49 16.05
CA ILE A 224 0.16 11.38 16.99
C ILE A 224 0.11 10.07 17.76
N GLY A 225 -1.02 9.73 18.39
CA GLY A 225 -1.17 8.47 19.15
C GLY A 225 -1.03 7.25 18.24
N GLY A 226 -1.65 7.27 17.08
CA GLY A 226 -1.58 6.18 16.10
C GLY A 226 -0.16 5.92 15.60
N TYR A 227 0.57 6.96 15.20
CA TYR A 227 1.96 6.80 14.76
C TYR A 227 2.91 6.47 15.91
N GLN A 228 2.72 7.02 17.10
CA GLN A 228 3.51 6.66 18.27
C GLN A 228 3.42 5.15 18.56
N SER A 229 2.23 4.59 18.50
CA SER A 229 2.00 3.14 18.66
C SER A 229 2.69 2.32 17.56
N LEU A 230 2.59 2.77 16.29
CA LEU A 230 3.28 2.11 15.17
C LEU A 230 4.81 2.17 15.33
N TYR A 231 5.36 3.31 15.69
CA TYR A 231 6.80 3.48 15.91
C TYR A 231 7.29 2.53 17.01
N GLN A 232 6.55 2.43 18.11
CA GLN A 232 6.87 1.52 19.20
C GLN A 232 6.84 0.06 18.76
N SER A 233 5.80 -0.38 18.05
CA SER A 233 5.67 -1.77 17.56
C SER A 233 6.76 -2.15 16.56
N LEU A 234 7.20 -1.19 15.75
CA LEU A 234 8.23 -1.38 14.74
C LEU A 234 9.66 -1.21 15.30
N GLY A 235 9.81 -0.74 16.54
CA GLY A 235 11.11 -0.42 17.13
C GLY A 235 11.80 0.74 16.41
N LEU A 236 11.02 1.79 16.06
CA LEU A 236 11.50 3.03 15.47
C LEU A 236 11.61 4.14 16.53
N GLY A 237 12.48 5.11 16.30
CA GLY A 237 12.65 6.26 17.19
C GLY A 237 11.56 7.32 16.97
N PHE A 238 10.65 7.51 17.93
CA PHE A 238 9.63 8.55 17.88
C PHE A 238 10.16 9.88 18.46
N THR A 239 10.90 10.63 17.63
CA THR A 239 11.55 11.89 18.02
C THR A 239 10.62 13.09 17.84
N GLU A 240 10.97 14.27 18.40
CA GLU A 240 10.21 15.51 18.18
C GLU A 240 10.19 15.90 16.69
N GLN A 241 11.25 15.65 15.93
CA GLN A 241 11.28 15.89 14.49
C GLN A 241 10.28 15.01 13.74
N VAL A 242 10.14 13.73 14.11
CA VAL A 242 9.13 12.82 13.57
C VAL A 242 7.73 13.33 13.88
N LYS A 243 7.48 13.72 15.12
CA LYS A 243 6.21 14.26 15.59
C LYS A 243 5.81 15.53 14.82
N GLU A 244 6.74 16.45 14.63
CA GLU A 244 6.53 17.67 13.83
C GLU A 244 6.20 17.34 12.36
N THR A 245 6.88 16.37 11.78
CA THR A 245 6.61 15.88 10.42
C THR A 245 5.19 15.34 10.30
N ILE A 246 4.74 14.53 11.26
CA ILE A 246 3.39 13.97 11.29
C ILE A 246 2.34 15.08 11.43
N LEU A 247 2.52 16.00 12.38
CA LEU A 247 1.63 17.14 12.59
C LEU A 247 1.51 18.00 11.32
N THR A 248 2.62 18.34 10.71
CA THR A 248 2.63 19.12 9.46
C THR A 248 1.92 18.40 8.32
N SER A 249 2.04 17.07 8.24
CA SER A 249 1.40 16.29 7.17
C SER A 249 -0.11 16.16 7.32
N SER A 250 -0.63 16.21 8.54
CA SER A 250 -2.04 15.98 8.91
C SER A 250 -2.81 17.24 9.30
N SER A 251 -2.15 18.41 9.28
CA SER A 251 -2.71 19.69 9.74
C SER A 251 -4.00 20.07 9.02
N SER A 252 -4.93 20.68 9.76
CA SER A 252 -6.15 21.32 9.24
C SER A 252 -5.89 22.50 8.31
N GLU A 253 -4.68 23.05 8.32
CA GLU A 253 -4.26 24.08 7.37
C GLU A 253 -3.96 23.54 5.97
N ASN A 254 -3.80 22.22 5.84
CA ASN A 254 -3.59 21.57 4.57
C ASN A 254 -4.89 21.50 3.74
N PRO A 255 -4.78 21.33 2.41
CA PRO A 255 -5.98 21.17 1.57
C PRO A 255 -6.82 19.96 1.99
N ALA A 256 -8.12 20.14 2.19
CA ALA A 256 -9.06 19.05 2.48
C ALA A 256 -9.27 18.09 1.29
N LYS A 257 -8.88 18.48 0.07
CA LYS A 257 -9.04 17.68 -1.15
C LYS A 257 -7.75 17.64 -1.96
N LEU A 258 -7.48 16.49 -2.57
CA LEU A 258 -6.44 16.37 -3.59
C LEU A 258 -6.78 17.22 -4.81
N ALA A 259 -5.81 17.94 -5.37
CA ALA A 259 -5.97 18.62 -6.64
C ALA A 259 -6.34 17.61 -7.74
N LYS A 260 -7.17 18.05 -8.72
CA LYS A 260 -7.69 17.19 -9.80
C LYS A 260 -6.63 16.39 -10.54
N ASN A 261 -5.42 16.94 -10.68
CA ASN A 261 -4.32 16.34 -11.42
C ASN A 261 -3.28 15.60 -10.54
N LYS A 262 -3.55 15.44 -9.23
CA LYS A 262 -2.65 14.74 -8.31
C LYS A 262 -3.25 13.40 -7.87
N THR A 263 -2.47 12.35 -8.01
CA THR A 263 -2.80 11.02 -7.49
C THR A 263 -2.51 10.87 -6.01
N HIS A 264 -1.49 11.57 -5.49
CA HIS A 264 -1.08 11.53 -4.09
C HIS A 264 -0.72 12.92 -3.56
N SER A 265 -1.01 13.17 -2.29
CA SER A 265 -0.41 14.23 -1.48
C SER A 265 -0.10 13.67 -0.10
N VAL A 266 1.05 14.04 0.43
CA VAL A 266 1.44 13.71 1.81
C VAL A 266 0.88 14.75 2.78
N LYS A 267 0.61 15.96 2.31
CA LYS A 267 0.03 17.06 3.09
C LYS A 267 -1.45 17.22 2.71
N LEU A 268 -2.33 16.73 3.56
CA LEU A 268 -3.77 16.88 3.47
C LEU A 268 -4.33 17.12 4.86
N ASP A 269 -5.43 17.86 4.96
CA ASP A 269 -6.26 17.84 6.15
C ASP A 269 -6.80 16.40 6.31
N SER A 270 -6.21 15.67 7.25
CA SER A 270 -6.48 14.24 7.41
C SER A 270 -7.93 13.98 7.79
N ARG A 271 -8.50 14.80 8.69
CA ARG A 271 -9.88 14.66 9.18
C ARG A 271 -10.91 15.05 8.13
N ALA A 272 -10.75 16.21 7.49
CA ALA A 272 -11.68 16.68 6.48
C ALA A 272 -11.77 15.77 5.25
N ASN A 273 -10.75 14.92 5.03
CA ASN A 273 -10.72 13.98 3.92
C ASN A 273 -11.51 12.68 4.18
N LEU A 274 -11.86 12.37 5.42
CA LEU A 274 -12.53 11.11 5.78
C LEU A 274 -13.90 10.97 5.12
N ASP A 275 -14.70 12.03 5.16
CA ASP A 275 -16.08 12.03 4.66
C ASP A 275 -16.21 12.48 3.19
N ASN A 276 -15.11 12.68 2.48
CA ASN A 276 -15.17 13.14 1.09
C ASN A 276 -15.94 12.21 0.16
N TRP A 277 -15.96 10.90 0.46
CA TRP A 277 -16.70 9.92 -0.34
C TRP A 277 -18.22 10.18 -0.34
N LYS A 278 -18.79 10.70 0.76
CA LYS A 278 -20.21 11.10 0.87
C LYS A 278 -20.61 12.19 -0.13
N LYS A 279 -19.62 12.97 -0.61
CA LYS A 279 -19.83 14.06 -1.60
C LYS A 279 -19.67 13.60 -3.05
N PHE A 280 -19.00 12.46 -3.27
CA PHE A 280 -18.65 11.95 -4.61
C PHE A 280 -19.46 10.73 -5.04
N LEU A 281 -20.04 10.00 -4.09
CA LEU A 281 -20.87 8.82 -4.34
C LEU A 281 -22.35 9.18 -4.18
N SER A 282 -23.19 8.58 -5.03
CA SER A 282 -24.64 8.64 -4.82
C SER A 282 -25.08 7.68 -3.71
N PRO A 283 -26.27 7.87 -3.12
CA PRO A 283 -26.83 6.92 -2.14
C PRO A 283 -26.91 5.48 -2.67
N GLU A 284 -27.25 5.31 -3.95
CA GLU A 284 -27.32 4.00 -4.62
C GLU A 284 -25.95 3.34 -4.75
N GLU A 285 -24.91 4.14 -5.07
CA GLU A 285 -23.55 3.65 -5.13
C GLU A 285 -23.04 3.24 -3.73
N ILE A 286 -23.34 4.02 -2.70
CA ILE A 286 -22.99 3.69 -1.31
C ILE A 286 -23.67 2.40 -0.88
N HIS A 287 -24.98 2.28 -1.13
CA HIS A 287 -25.73 1.07 -0.83
C HIS A 287 -25.13 -0.15 -1.56
N ARG A 288 -24.83 -0.01 -2.84
CA ARG A 288 -24.21 -1.07 -3.66
C ARG A 288 -22.84 -1.50 -3.13
N ILE A 289 -21.96 -0.54 -2.77
CA ILE A 289 -20.66 -0.83 -2.18
C ILE A 289 -20.85 -1.63 -0.89
N ARG A 290 -21.76 -1.18 -0.03
CA ARG A 290 -22.06 -1.84 1.24
C ARG A 290 -22.51 -3.28 1.01
N THR A 291 -23.48 -3.51 0.12
CA THR A 291 -23.97 -4.85 -0.22
C THR A 291 -22.87 -5.76 -0.76
N LEU A 292 -22.02 -5.26 -1.68
CA LEU A 292 -20.93 -6.05 -2.25
C LEU A 292 -19.82 -6.37 -1.24
N THR A 293 -19.63 -5.53 -0.22
CA THR A 293 -18.57 -5.70 0.79
C THR A 293 -19.08 -6.30 2.10
N GLU A 294 -20.39 -6.55 2.22
CA GLU A 294 -21.03 -7.11 3.40
C GLU A 294 -20.29 -8.36 3.93
N GLY A 295 -20.28 -8.55 5.24
CA GLY A 295 -19.55 -9.61 5.93
C GLY A 295 -18.03 -9.40 6.01
N THR A 296 -17.43 -8.66 5.05
CA THR A 296 -16.01 -8.27 5.13
C THR A 296 -15.85 -6.87 5.71
N SER A 297 -16.68 -5.91 5.27
CA SER A 297 -16.65 -4.54 5.81
C SER A 297 -16.93 -4.50 7.31
N ASP A 298 -17.83 -5.35 7.78
CA ASP A 298 -18.26 -5.44 9.17
C ASP A 298 -17.14 -5.91 10.14
N LEU A 299 -16.09 -6.50 9.59
CA LEU A 299 -14.88 -6.86 10.35
C LEU A 299 -14.00 -5.65 10.71
N PHE A 300 -14.18 -4.54 10.01
CA PHE A 300 -13.34 -3.34 10.14
C PHE A 300 -14.12 -2.07 10.47
N TYR A 301 -15.40 -1.99 10.12
CA TYR A 301 -16.23 -0.78 10.20
C TYR A 301 -17.60 -1.09 10.80
N SER A 302 -18.03 -0.22 11.69
CA SER A 302 -19.35 -0.26 12.30
C SER A 302 -20.43 0.35 11.38
N GLU A 303 -21.71 0.09 11.69
CA GLU A 303 -22.85 0.73 11.03
C GLU A 303 -22.81 2.27 11.06
N GLU A 304 -22.29 2.85 12.15
CA GLU A 304 -22.22 4.31 12.31
C GLU A 304 -21.23 4.95 11.32
N GLU A 305 -20.18 4.22 10.91
CA GLU A 305 -19.18 4.72 9.99
C GLU A 305 -19.66 4.75 8.51
N TRP A 306 -20.84 4.18 8.25
CA TRP A 306 -21.51 4.27 6.93
C TRP A 306 -22.47 5.48 6.84
N LYS A 307 -22.81 6.13 7.94
CA LYS A 307 -23.67 7.30 8.02
C LYS A 307 -22.87 8.59 7.87
#